data_0db6c55699c87d50be2d20fc97e52711
#
_entry.id   0db6c55699c87d50be2d20fc97e52711
#
_cell.length_a   1.000
_cell.length_b   1.000
_cell.length_c   1.000
_cell.angle_alpha   90.00
_cell.angle_beta   90.00
_cell.angle_gamma   90.00
#
_symmetry.space_group_name_H-M   'P 1'
#
loop_
_entity.id
_entity.type
_entity.pdbx_description
1 polymer ?
#
loop_
_entity_poly.entity_id
_entity_poly.type
_entity_poly.pdbx_seq_one_letter_code
_entity_poly.pdbx_strand_id
1 'polypeptide(L)'
;MAPTPGPAARRLQGVCQPRTYVKRDADPDDEDPEFGVIFTDLRGWFVLAQTDGDDYVAPELPGWDKARAIEALGLTEVPFSATDGNVLAYSVKGRFAVSPLSPHPHKTTFHELAHCLLHLDEEHRKGAELPRNLKEFEAESVALLCAGALGLDGAEYAPGYIQSWLAYREIPEASARRLFSAADRILKAGRPPEVSAT
;
A
#
# COMPACT_ATOMS: atom_id res chain seq x y z
N MET A 1 24.47 7.97 -12.27
CA MET A 1 24.99 9.23 -11.71
C MET A 1 23.80 10.06 -11.29
N ALA A 2 23.72 10.56 -10.06
CA ALA A 2 22.57 11.38 -9.65
C ALA A 2 22.64 12.74 -10.38
N PRO A 3 21.52 13.29 -10.86
CA PRO A 3 21.49 14.60 -11.49
C PRO A 3 21.95 15.71 -10.53
N THR A 4 22.68 16.67 -11.05
CA THR A 4 23.18 17.81 -10.26
C THR A 4 22.12 18.90 -10.24
N PRO A 5 21.86 19.58 -9.12
CA PRO A 5 20.87 20.65 -9.07
C PRO A 5 21.31 21.85 -9.90
N GLY A 6 20.40 22.35 -10.75
CA GLY A 6 20.62 23.53 -11.58
C GLY A 6 20.68 24.84 -10.78
N PRO A 7 21.22 25.93 -11.35
CA PRO A 7 21.51 27.18 -10.64
C PRO A 7 20.27 27.96 -10.14
N ALA A 8 19.07 27.61 -10.60
CA ALA A 8 17.80 28.23 -10.20
C ALA A 8 16.92 27.34 -9.31
N ALA A 9 17.44 26.19 -8.87
CA ALA A 9 16.66 25.21 -8.13
C ALA A 9 16.22 25.76 -6.75
N ARG A 10 14.93 25.98 -6.55
CA ARG A 10 14.34 26.20 -5.23
C ARG A 10 14.36 24.87 -4.47
N ARG A 11 15.16 24.80 -3.42
CA ARG A 11 15.16 23.65 -2.52
C ARG A 11 13.77 23.48 -1.89
N LEU A 12 13.25 22.27 -1.89
CA LEU A 12 12.14 21.92 -1.00
C LEU A 12 12.58 22.19 0.44
N GLN A 13 11.67 22.76 1.25
CA GLN A 13 12.00 23.18 2.62
C GLN A 13 12.31 22.01 3.57
N GLY A 14 12.03 20.81 3.15
CA GLY A 14 12.33 19.57 3.85
C GLY A 14 11.39 18.44 3.41
N VAL A 15 11.89 17.22 3.43
CA VAL A 15 11.10 16.00 3.28
C VAL A 15 11.24 15.21 4.55
N CYS A 16 10.11 14.93 5.19
CA CYS A 16 10.09 14.11 6.39
C CYS A 16 10.41 12.66 6.01
N GLN A 17 11.51 12.12 6.52
CA GLN A 17 11.92 10.73 6.27
C GLN A 17 12.00 9.91 7.56
N PRO A 18 11.56 8.65 7.51
CA PRO A 18 11.77 7.73 8.62
C PRO A 18 13.27 7.38 8.75
N ARG A 19 13.76 7.43 9.98
CA ARG A 19 15.07 6.88 10.35
C ARG A 19 14.89 5.86 11.45
N THR A 20 15.50 4.71 11.27
CA THR A 20 15.57 3.71 12.33
C THR A 20 16.70 4.04 13.31
N TYR A 21 16.45 3.81 14.58
CA TYR A 21 17.47 3.90 15.64
C TYR A 21 17.29 2.73 16.61
N VAL A 22 18.39 2.33 17.26
CA VAL A 22 18.35 1.34 18.34
C VAL A 22 17.82 2.03 19.59
N LYS A 23 16.82 1.46 20.26
CA LYS A 23 16.31 2.01 21.52
C LYS A 23 17.41 2.00 22.59
N ARG A 24 17.50 3.06 23.40
CA ARG A 24 18.56 3.22 24.41
C ARG A 24 18.52 2.17 25.54
N ASP A 25 17.36 1.56 25.74
CA ASP A 25 17.14 0.53 26.76
C ASP A 25 17.34 -0.90 26.21
N ALA A 26 17.79 -1.03 24.94
CA ALA A 26 18.15 -2.33 24.36
C ALA A 26 19.43 -2.82 25.04
N ASP A 27 19.43 -4.09 25.45
CA ASP A 27 20.63 -4.75 25.97
C ASP A 27 21.71 -4.75 24.89
N PRO A 28 22.96 -4.27 25.17
CA PRO A 28 24.03 -4.26 24.18
C PRO A 28 24.41 -5.66 23.66
N ASP A 29 24.07 -6.71 24.41
CA ASP A 29 24.35 -8.11 24.09
C ASP A 29 23.14 -8.85 23.48
N ASP A 30 22.03 -8.15 23.19
CA ASP A 30 20.85 -8.73 22.56
C ASP A 30 21.12 -8.95 21.06
N GLU A 31 21.00 -10.20 20.60
CA GLU A 31 21.17 -10.58 19.20
C GLU A 31 20.07 -9.98 18.29
N ASP A 32 18.96 -9.47 18.87
CA ASP A 32 17.84 -8.86 18.13
C ASP A 32 17.43 -7.50 18.77
N PRO A 33 18.23 -6.44 18.56
CA PRO A 33 18.00 -5.15 19.20
C PRO A 33 16.69 -4.51 18.78
N GLU A 34 15.92 -4.01 19.74
CA GLU A 34 14.65 -3.33 19.49
C GLU A 34 14.87 -1.99 18.78
N PHE A 35 14.35 -1.89 17.54
CA PHE A 35 14.44 -0.67 16.74
C PHE A 35 13.24 0.25 16.97
N GLY A 36 13.51 1.54 17.08
CA GLY A 36 12.50 2.59 16.98
C GLY A 36 12.57 3.29 15.62
N VAL A 37 11.50 3.96 15.24
CA VAL A 37 11.45 4.82 14.04
C VAL A 37 11.23 6.25 14.50
N ILE A 38 12.06 7.16 14.03
CA ILE A 38 11.90 8.61 14.21
C ILE A 38 11.76 9.24 12.82
N PHE A 39 10.89 10.23 12.71
CA PHE A 39 10.78 11.03 11.48
C PHE A 39 11.68 12.26 11.61
N THR A 40 12.59 12.42 10.66
CA THR A 40 13.50 13.56 10.62
C THR A 40 13.31 14.37 9.36
N ASP A 41 13.42 15.68 9.49
CA ASP A 41 13.37 16.61 8.38
C ASP A 41 14.74 16.65 7.68
N LEU A 42 14.79 16.12 6.45
CA LEU A 42 16.01 16.10 5.65
C LEU A 42 15.97 17.22 4.62
N ARG A 43 17.00 18.04 4.60
CA ARG A 43 17.17 19.11 3.62
C ARG A 43 17.96 18.62 2.40
N GLY A 44 17.76 19.25 1.26
CA GLY A 44 18.53 18.95 0.04
C GLY A 44 17.78 18.07 -0.96
N TRP A 45 16.48 17.92 -0.81
CA TRP A 45 15.62 17.29 -1.79
C TRP A 45 15.22 18.25 -2.91
N PHE A 46 15.12 17.73 -4.13
CA PHE A 46 14.73 18.44 -5.32
C PHE A 46 13.71 17.62 -6.09
N VAL A 47 12.74 18.28 -6.71
CA VAL A 47 11.91 17.62 -7.73
C VAL A 47 12.66 17.62 -9.06
N LEU A 48 12.30 16.70 -9.96
CA LEU A 48 13.00 16.53 -11.25
C LEU A 48 13.13 17.85 -12.02
N ALA A 49 12.08 18.68 -12.05
CA ALA A 49 12.09 19.99 -12.69
C ALA A 49 13.08 21.01 -12.08
N GLN A 50 13.73 20.68 -10.96
CA GLN A 50 14.72 21.50 -10.27
C GLN A 50 16.14 20.97 -10.47
N THR A 51 16.35 20.03 -11.37
CA THR A 51 17.65 19.41 -11.67
C THR A 51 18.02 19.66 -13.11
N ASP A 52 19.32 19.72 -13.38
CA ASP A 52 19.88 19.73 -14.73
C ASP A 52 20.61 18.41 -14.97
N GLY A 53 20.68 17.95 -16.22
CA GLY A 53 21.34 16.72 -16.63
C GLY A 53 20.58 16.02 -17.75
N ASP A 54 20.92 14.78 -17.96
CA ASP A 54 20.23 13.94 -18.93
C ASP A 54 18.75 13.75 -18.54
N ASP A 55 17.88 13.58 -19.52
CA ASP A 55 16.46 13.34 -19.29
C ASP A 55 16.26 12.09 -18.43
N TYR A 56 15.45 12.23 -17.39
CA TYR A 56 15.08 11.11 -16.55
C TYR A 56 14.12 10.18 -17.30
N VAL A 57 14.56 8.96 -17.52
CA VAL A 57 13.70 7.89 -18.02
C VAL A 57 13.15 7.13 -16.83
N ALA A 58 11.85 7.22 -16.61
CA ALA A 58 11.20 6.45 -15.56
C ALA A 58 11.36 4.94 -15.84
N PRO A 59 11.72 4.13 -14.84
CA PRO A 59 11.74 2.69 -15.00
C PRO A 59 10.32 2.20 -15.32
N GLU A 60 10.21 1.21 -16.21
CA GLU A 60 8.94 0.56 -16.47
C GLU A 60 8.41 -0.04 -15.17
N LEU A 61 7.12 0.19 -14.89
CA LEU A 61 6.46 -0.44 -13.74
C LEU A 61 6.36 -1.95 -14.03
N PRO A 62 6.76 -2.79 -13.08
CA PRO A 62 6.65 -4.23 -13.26
C PRO A 62 5.18 -4.61 -13.42
N GLY A 63 4.87 -5.46 -14.40
CA GLY A 63 3.54 -6.03 -14.54
C GLY A 63 3.08 -6.69 -13.25
N TRP A 64 1.77 -6.71 -13.00
CA TRP A 64 1.19 -7.37 -11.85
C TRP A 64 0.19 -8.43 -12.33
N ASP A 65 0.42 -9.69 -11.92
CA ASP A 65 -0.42 -10.83 -12.29
C ASP A 65 -1.37 -11.18 -11.15
N LYS A 66 -2.67 -11.06 -11.42
CA LYS A 66 -3.74 -11.32 -10.44
C LYS A 66 -3.76 -12.78 -9.99
N ALA A 67 -3.63 -13.74 -10.93
CA ALA A 67 -3.73 -15.15 -10.61
C ALA A 67 -2.56 -15.58 -9.71
N ARG A 68 -1.36 -15.13 -10.03
CA ARG A 68 -0.16 -15.34 -9.21
C ARG A 68 -0.33 -14.74 -7.81
N ALA A 69 -0.85 -13.52 -7.71
CA ALA A 69 -1.05 -12.87 -6.42
C ALA A 69 -2.02 -13.65 -5.54
N ILE A 70 -3.14 -14.10 -6.12
CA ILE A 70 -4.16 -14.90 -5.40
C ILE A 70 -3.55 -16.19 -4.88
N GLU A 71 -2.80 -16.91 -5.72
CA GLU A 71 -2.11 -18.15 -5.35
C GLU A 71 -1.07 -17.91 -4.24
N ALA A 72 -0.20 -16.92 -4.42
CA ALA A 72 0.86 -16.60 -3.45
C ALA A 72 0.32 -16.14 -2.09
N LEU A 73 -0.85 -15.50 -2.07
CA LEU A 73 -1.52 -15.08 -0.84
C LEU A 73 -2.38 -16.18 -0.20
N GLY A 74 -2.52 -17.35 -0.84
CA GLY A 74 -3.36 -18.45 -0.36
C GLY A 74 -4.85 -18.12 -0.35
N LEU A 75 -5.30 -17.23 -1.26
CA LEU A 75 -6.68 -16.80 -1.37
C LEU A 75 -7.38 -17.46 -2.55
N THR A 76 -8.70 -17.33 -2.62
CA THR A 76 -9.49 -17.89 -3.73
C THR A 76 -10.47 -16.84 -4.24
N GLU A 77 -10.44 -16.55 -5.53
CA GLU A 77 -11.51 -15.80 -6.18
C GLU A 77 -12.66 -16.76 -6.54
N VAL A 78 -13.87 -16.40 -6.13
CA VAL A 78 -15.06 -17.18 -6.43
C VAL A 78 -15.96 -16.42 -7.41
N PRO A 79 -16.82 -17.10 -8.15
CA PRO A 79 -17.80 -16.43 -9.03
C PRO A 79 -18.65 -15.43 -8.24
N PHE A 80 -18.82 -14.23 -8.81
CA PHE A 80 -19.67 -13.20 -8.22
C PHE A 80 -21.14 -13.65 -8.33
N SER A 81 -21.83 -13.70 -7.20
CA SER A 81 -23.20 -14.20 -7.11
C SER A 81 -24.19 -13.26 -6.43
N ALA A 82 -23.75 -12.04 -6.06
CA ALA A 82 -24.67 -11.06 -5.49
C ALA A 82 -25.66 -10.55 -6.54
N THR A 83 -26.95 -10.51 -6.16
CA THR A 83 -28.04 -10.02 -7.01
C THR A 83 -28.39 -8.57 -6.77
N ASP A 84 -27.81 -7.96 -5.73
CA ASP A 84 -27.94 -6.53 -5.46
C ASP A 84 -27.00 -5.74 -6.38
N GLY A 85 -27.57 -4.94 -7.27
CA GLY A 85 -26.81 -4.13 -8.24
C GLY A 85 -25.90 -3.05 -7.61
N ASN A 86 -26.03 -2.79 -6.31
CA ASN A 86 -25.17 -1.86 -5.59
C ASN A 86 -23.90 -2.53 -5.02
N VAL A 87 -23.86 -3.86 -4.98
CA VAL A 87 -22.70 -4.62 -4.52
C VAL A 87 -21.78 -4.85 -5.70
N LEU A 88 -20.55 -4.33 -5.64
CA LEU A 88 -19.54 -4.51 -6.67
C LEU A 88 -18.52 -5.59 -6.32
N ALA A 89 -18.40 -5.96 -5.06
CA ALA A 89 -17.53 -7.03 -4.59
C ALA A 89 -17.91 -7.45 -3.17
N TYR A 90 -17.39 -8.59 -2.75
CA TYR A 90 -17.46 -9.02 -1.35
C TYR A 90 -16.31 -9.95 -1.01
N SER A 91 -15.94 -9.99 0.25
CA SER A 91 -14.95 -10.92 0.80
C SER A 91 -15.50 -11.70 1.98
N VAL A 92 -15.12 -12.97 2.05
CA VAL A 92 -15.40 -13.90 3.15
C VAL A 92 -14.11 -14.64 3.40
N LYS A 93 -13.87 -15.10 4.62
CA LYS A 93 -12.64 -15.77 5.05
C LYS A 93 -11.91 -16.55 3.93
N GLY A 94 -10.75 -16.06 3.53
CA GLY A 94 -9.90 -16.65 2.50
C GLY A 94 -10.45 -16.61 1.07
N ARG A 95 -11.62 -16.00 0.84
CA ARG A 95 -12.26 -15.95 -0.47
C ARG A 95 -12.82 -14.55 -0.74
N PHE A 96 -12.87 -14.17 -2.01
CA PHE A 96 -13.48 -12.93 -2.45
C PHE A 96 -14.13 -13.10 -3.84
N ALA A 97 -15.00 -12.17 -4.20
CA ALA A 97 -15.60 -12.07 -5.52
C ALA A 97 -15.66 -10.62 -5.95
N VAL A 98 -15.40 -10.38 -7.23
CA VAL A 98 -15.53 -9.05 -7.86
C VAL A 98 -16.56 -9.15 -8.98
N SER A 99 -17.48 -8.18 -9.01
CA SER A 99 -18.48 -8.08 -10.06
C SER A 99 -17.83 -7.83 -11.42
N PRO A 100 -18.25 -8.52 -12.49
CA PRO A 100 -17.80 -8.22 -13.85
C PRO A 100 -18.23 -6.82 -14.32
N LEU A 101 -19.15 -6.17 -13.61
CA LEU A 101 -19.61 -4.81 -13.87
C LEU A 101 -18.82 -3.75 -13.08
N SER A 102 -17.80 -4.13 -12.31
CA SER A 102 -16.98 -3.17 -11.60
C SER A 102 -16.25 -2.24 -12.59
N PRO A 103 -16.38 -0.91 -12.46
CA PRO A 103 -15.71 0.04 -13.36
C PRO A 103 -14.19 0.02 -13.22
N HIS A 104 -13.68 -0.35 -12.05
CA HIS A 104 -12.25 -0.44 -11.74
C HIS A 104 -11.91 -1.80 -11.11
N PRO A 105 -11.93 -2.91 -11.90
CA PRO A 105 -11.87 -4.26 -11.35
C PRO A 105 -10.57 -4.55 -10.58
N HIS A 106 -9.44 -3.97 -10.99
CA HIS A 106 -8.18 -4.13 -10.26
C HIS A 106 -8.20 -3.43 -8.90
N LYS A 107 -8.65 -2.17 -8.84
CA LYS A 107 -8.80 -1.44 -7.58
C LYS A 107 -9.74 -2.18 -6.63
N THR A 108 -10.89 -2.63 -7.15
CA THR A 108 -11.86 -3.43 -6.38
C THR A 108 -11.23 -4.74 -5.89
N THR A 109 -10.43 -5.41 -6.72
CA THR A 109 -9.67 -6.60 -6.30
C THR A 109 -8.73 -6.29 -5.14
N PHE A 110 -7.94 -5.21 -5.20
CA PHE A 110 -7.04 -4.84 -4.11
C PHE A 110 -7.78 -4.53 -2.80
N HIS A 111 -8.94 -3.90 -2.89
CA HIS A 111 -9.82 -3.64 -1.75
C HIS A 111 -10.26 -4.95 -1.06
N GLU A 112 -10.73 -5.93 -1.83
CA GLU A 112 -11.14 -7.23 -1.28
C GLU A 112 -9.96 -8.06 -0.76
N LEU A 113 -8.81 -8.01 -1.43
CA LEU A 113 -7.58 -8.64 -0.93
C LEU A 113 -7.16 -8.03 0.42
N ALA A 114 -7.28 -6.72 0.57
CA ALA A 114 -7.01 -6.04 1.83
C ALA A 114 -7.95 -6.51 2.95
N HIS A 115 -9.25 -6.63 2.68
CA HIS A 115 -10.18 -7.21 3.65
C HIS A 115 -9.79 -8.64 4.04
N CYS A 116 -9.45 -9.49 3.08
CA CYS A 116 -8.99 -10.85 3.37
C CYS A 116 -7.75 -10.87 4.27
N LEU A 117 -6.76 -10.02 4.01
CA LEU A 117 -5.49 -10.02 4.73
C LEU A 117 -5.55 -9.33 6.10
N LEU A 118 -6.36 -8.28 6.24
CA LEU A 118 -6.37 -7.43 7.43
C LEU A 118 -7.53 -7.73 8.38
N HIS A 119 -8.67 -8.17 7.85
CA HIS A 119 -9.90 -8.19 8.62
C HIS A 119 -10.55 -9.57 8.76
N LEU A 120 -10.22 -10.50 7.87
CA LEU A 120 -10.84 -11.84 7.82
C LEU A 120 -9.90 -12.98 8.20
N ASP A 121 -8.60 -12.71 8.34
CA ASP A 121 -7.61 -13.68 8.83
C ASP A 121 -7.69 -13.78 10.35
N GLU A 122 -7.95 -15.00 10.86
CA GLU A 122 -8.10 -15.27 12.30
C GLU A 122 -6.79 -15.08 13.08
N GLU A 123 -5.64 -15.32 12.46
CA GLU A 123 -4.33 -15.16 13.12
C GLU A 123 -4.02 -13.70 13.44
N HIS A 124 -4.51 -12.76 12.63
CA HIS A 124 -4.32 -11.33 12.83
C HIS A 124 -5.40 -10.70 13.74
N ARG A 125 -6.43 -11.46 14.15
CA ARG A 125 -7.54 -10.99 15.02
C ARG A 125 -7.21 -11.00 16.52
N LYS A 126 -5.95 -10.94 16.90
CA LYS A 126 -5.58 -10.76 18.31
C LYS A 126 -5.88 -9.33 18.77
N GLY A 127 -7.15 -9.07 19.13
CA GLY A 127 -7.58 -7.75 19.62
C GLY A 127 -9.07 -7.52 19.49
N ALA A 128 -9.53 -6.36 19.98
CA ALA A 128 -10.91 -5.92 19.83
C ALA A 128 -11.27 -5.79 18.35
N GLU A 129 -12.50 -6.15 18.00
CA GLU A 129 -13.02 -6.01 16.65
C GLU A 129 -12.94 -4.54 16.19
N LEU A 130 -12.27 -4.31 15.04
CA LEU A 130 -12.13 -2.97 14.47
C LEU A 130 -13.51 -2.45 14.01
N PRO A 131 -13.82 -1.18 14.25
CA PRO A 131 -15.01 -0.55 13.70
C PRO A 131 -15.05 -0.64 12.18
N ARG A 132 -16.24 -0.79 11.60
CA ARG A 132 -16.41 -0.95 10.14
C ARG A 132 -15.76 0.18 9.36
N ASN A 133 -15.93 1.43 9.76
CA ASN A 133 -15.34 2.58 9.10
C ASN A 133 -13.81 2.52 9.05
N LEU A 134 -13.17 1.96 10.06
CA LEU A 134 -11.71 1.79 10.06
C LEU A 134 -11.29 0.64 9.13
N LYS A 135 -12.07 -0.45 9.08
CA LYS A 135 -11.82 -1.55 8.12
C LYS A 135 -11.91 -1.06 6.68
N GLU A 136 -12.95 -0.28 6.36
CA GLU A 136 -13.14 0.29 5.01
C GLU A 136 -12.03 1.30 4.67
N PHE A 137 -11.66 2.14 5.64
CA PHE A 137 -10.53 3.05 5.48
C PHE A 137 -9.23 2.30 5.17
N GLU A 138 -8.91 1.24 5.91
CA GLU A 138 -7.71 0.44 5.68
C GLU A 138 -7.74 -0.23 4.31
N ALA A 139 -8.85 -0.84 3.93
CA ALA A 139 -9.00 -1.52 2.64
C ALA A 139 -8.90 -0.55 1.45
N GLU A 140 -9.57 0.60 1.53
CA GLU A 140 -9.50 1.62 0.47
C GLU A 140 -8.10 2.23 0.35
N SER A 141 -7.40 2.43 1.48
CA SER A 141 -6.03 2.91 1.48
C SER A 141 -5.06 1.93 0.83
N VAL A 142 -5.20 0.63 1.11
CA VAL A 142 -4.40 -0.42 0.46
C VAL A 142 -4.68 -0.45 -1.05
N ALA A 143 -5.96 -0.36 -1.44
CA ALA A 143 -6.35 -0.34 -2.85
C ALA A 143 -5.75 0.88 -3.59
N LEU A 144 -5.75 2.06 -2.95
CA LEU A 144 -5.12 3.27 -3.47
C LEU A 144 -3.61 3.08 -3.66
N LEU A 145 -2.92 2.57 -2.64
CA LEU A 145 -1.47 2.35 -2.69
C LEU A 145 -1.10 1.37 -3.82
N CYS A 146 -1.83 0.27 -3.95
CA CYS A 146 -1.58 -0.73 -4.99
C CYS A 146 -1.88 -0.18 -6.39
N ALA A 147 -3.03 0.47 -6.58
CA ALA A 147 -3.40 1.06 -7.86
C ALA A 147 -2.43 2.16 -8.28
N GLY A 148 -2.05 3.06 -7.35
CA GLY A 148 -1.08 4.12 -7.61
C GLY A 148 0.32 3.59 -7.94
N ALA A 149 0.80 2.55 -7.23
CA ALA A 149 2.10 1.93 -7.49
C ALA A 149 2.17 1.24 -8.86
N LEU A 150 1.03 0.81 -9.41
CA LEU A 150 0.92 0.15 -10.71
C LEU A 150 0.45 1.10 -11.82
N GLY A 151 0.24 2.38 -11.53
CA GLY A 151 -0.23 3.36 -12.50
C GLY A 151 -1.62 3.05 -13.07
N LEU A 152 -2.49 2.41 -12.28
CA LEU A 152 -3.83 2.01 -12.70
C LEU A 152 -4.84 3.13 -12.48
N ASP A 153 -5.84 3.19 -13.38
CA ASP A 153 -6.96 4.12 -13.27
C ASP A 153 -7.79 3.87 -11.99
N GLY A 154 -8.42 4.92 -11.48
CA GLY A 154 -9.29 4.86 -10.30
C GLY A 154 -8.60 5.22 -8.99
N ALA A 155 -7.29 5.42 -8.99
CA ALA A 155 -6.56 5.91 -7.80
C ALA A 155 -7.00 7.34 -7.44
N GLU A 156 -7.35 8.16 -8.40
CA GLU A 156 -7.76 9.56 -8.21
C GLU A 156 -9.06 9.73 -7.40
N TYR A 157 -9.92 8.73 -7.37
CA TYR A 157 -11.19 8.77 -6.61
C TYR A 157 -11.04 8.35 -5.13
N ALA A 158 -9.95 7.69 -4.79
CA ALA A 158 -9.74 7.14 -3.45
C ALA A 158 -9.61 8.21 -2.34
N PRO A 159 -8.96 9.38 -2.55
CA PRO A 159 -8.80 10.37 -1.48
C PRO A 159 -10.12 10.82 -0.86
N GLY A 160 -11.17 11.01 -1.67
CA GLY A 160 -12.50 11.39 -1.19
C GLY A 160 -13.15 10.30 -0.33
N TYR A 161 -13.06 9.05 -0.73
CA TYR A 161 -13.57 7.92 0.03
C TYR A 161 -12.80 7.72 1.35
N ILE A 162 -11.49 7.79 1.30
CA ILE A 162 -10.62 7.67 2.48
C ILE A 162 -10.99 8.72 3.53
N GLN A 163 -11.12 9.99 3.12
CA GLN A 163 -11.51 11.07 4.03
C GLN A 163 -12.91 10.86 4.61
N SER A 164 -13.86 10.38 3.83
CA SER A 164 -15.22 10.11 4.31
C SER A 164 -15.26 9.03 5.40
N TRP A 165 -14.46 7.97 5.27
CA TRP A 165 -14.39 6.90 6.27
C TRP A 165 -13.69 7.32 7.55
N LEU A 166 -12.64 8.15 7.46
CA LEU A 166 -11.93 8.68 8.64
C LEU A 166 -12.74 9.72 9.41
N ALA A 167 -13.73 10.36 8.79
CA ALA A 167 -14.48 11.45 9.39
C ALA A 167 -13.55 12.50 10.03
N TYR A 168 -12.46 12.87 9.35
CA TYR A 168 -11.44 13.82 9.80
C TYR A 168 -10.68 13.43 11.09
N ARG A 169 -10.69 12.16 11.48
CA ARG A 169 -9.91 11.66 12.61
C ARG A 169 -8.47 11.33 12.16
N GLU A 170 -7.56 11.37 13.12
CA GLU A 170 -6.19 10.92 12.90
C GLU A 170 -6.14 9.41 12.63
N ILE A 171 -5.25 9.00 11.74
CA ILE A 171 -5.01 7.60 11.42
C ILE A 171 -4.22 6.98 12.59
N PRO A 172 -4.73 5.90 13.22
CA PRO A 172 -3.94 5.20 14.22
C PRO A 172 -2.63 4.66 13.61
N GLU A 173 -1.51 4.84 14.30
CA GLU A 173 -0.21 4.38 13.82
C GLU A 173 -0.21 2.87 13.49
N ALA A 174 -0.89 2.06 14.31
CA ALA A 174 -1.06 0.64 14.06
C ALA A 174 -1.80 0.35 12.74
N SER A 175 -2.80 1.16 12.36
CA SER A 175 -3.47 1.06 11.06
C SER A 175 -2.52 1.41 9.91
N ALA A 176 -1.76 2.50 10.05
CA ALA A 176 -0.79 2.90 9.04
C ALA A 176 0.22 1.78 8.75
N ARG A 177 0.79 1.16 9.78
CA ARG A 177 1.72 0.02 9.63
C ARG A 177 1.06 -1.16 8.92
N ARG A 178 -0.15 -1.54 9.30
CA ARG A 178 -0.87 -2.68 8.70
C ARG A 178 -1.17 -2.44 7.23
N LEU A 179 -1.69 -1.27 6.86
CA LEU A 179 -2.04 -0.99 5.47
C LEU A 179 -0.82 -0.98 4.54
N PHE A 180 0.32 -0.39 4.97
CA PHE A 180 1.55 -0.45 4.16
C PHE A 180 2.09 -1.87 4.03
N SER A 181 2.05 -2.67 5.09
CA SER A 181 2.45 -4.08 5.06
C SER A 181 1.56 -4.90 4.11
N ALA A 182 0.24 -4.68 4.14
CA ALA A 182 -0.68 -5.37 3.25
C ALA A 182 -0.48 -4.98 1.78
N ALA A 183 -0.31 -3.68 1.50
CA ALA A 183 -0.03 -3.20 0.14
C ALA A 183 1.27 -3.82 -0.41
N ASP A 184 2.35 -3.82 0.38
CA ASP A 184 3.61 -4.43 -0.02
C ASP A 184 3.47 -5.94 -0.30
N ARG A 185 2.73 -6.68 0.55
CA ARG A 185 2.45 -8.11 0.33
C ARG A 185 1.68 -8.35 -0.96
N ILE A 186 0.64 -7.57 -1.24
CA ILE A 186 -0.17 -7.69 -2.46
C ILE A 186 0.67 -7.40 -3.70
N LEU A 187 1.43 -6.30 -3.67
CA LEU A 187 2.28 -5.92 -4.79
C LEU A 187 3.37 -6.96 -5.08
N LYS A 188 4.05 -7.46 -4.05
CA LYS A 188 5.07 -8.51 -4.18
C LYS A 188 4.50 -9.82 -4.70
N ALA A 189 3.33 -10.20 -4.21
CA ALA A 189 2.69 -11.47 -4.59
C ALA A 189 2.40 -11.57 -6.10
N GLY A 190 2.03 -10.46 -6.75
CA GLY A 190 1.72 -10.45 -8.19
C GLY A 190 2.90 -10.08 -9.09
N ARG A 191 4.07 -9.73 -8.55
CA ARG A 191 5.25 -9.43 -9.39
C ARG A 191 5.75 -10.68 -10.11
N PRO A 192 6.19 -10.55 -11.37
CA PRO A 192 6.91 -11.64 -12.01
C PRO A 192 8.18 -11.98 -11.21
N PRO A 193 8.62 -13.25 -11.22
CA PRO A 193 9.87 -13.62 -10.59
C PRO A 193 11.02 -12.81 -11.23
N GLU A 194 11.95 -12.35 -10.41
CA GLU A 194 13.17 -11.73 -10.93
C GLU A 194 13.90 -12.76 -11.78
N VAL A 195 14.06 -12.47 -13.07
CA VAL A 195 14.91 -13.27 -13.95
C VAL A 195 16.34 -12.96 -13.53
N SER A 196 16.94 -13.86 -12.75
CA SER A 196 18.38 -13.76 -12.45
C SER A 196 19.12 -13.73 -13.77
N ALA A 197 19.71 -12.57 -14.10
CA ALA A 197 20.63 -12.48 -15.21
C ALA A 197 21.82 -13.41 -14.91
N THR A 198 21.89 -14.52 -15.64
CA THR A 198 22.98 -15.49 -15.59
C THR A 198 24.16 -14.96 -16.40
#